data_6dfbf9cc3968f19ccb869281afbe5b61
#
_entry.id   6dfbf9cc3968f19ccb869281afbe5b61
#
_cell.length_a   1.000
_cell.length_b   1.000
_cell.length_c   1.000
_cell.angle_alpha   90.00
_cell.angle_beta   90.00
_cell.angle_gamma   90.00
#
_symmetry.space_group_name_H-M   'P 1'
#
loop_
_entity.id
_entity.type
_entity.pdbx_description
1 polymer ?
#
loop_
_entity_poly.entity_id
_entity_poly.type
_entity_poly.pdbx_seq_one_letter_code
_entity_poly.pdbx_strand_id
1 'polypeptide(L)'
;MLLPNRKLPVRRALTAACHVFAFTLLTLPLAPRDLSAQRRSGPLVLRTPTSARVLALGNAGAAITDADAVFLSPAMLITARGASASVQRYGGAATHGSVSTISTVGGTTIGLGAQVLDWRAPSLPYGEVLRTGTTTLSDGGVREAGSQLVALGIARVIKGQRLGVALKYAEERIDAQSDAVLAVDIGYARAFGPGALSFTVQNLGVRPQLDAVRVPLPQRYTLGFGGGMMPMGEYLDMGAQVQVSVDGDGFVRPAGGIELGYVPIEGVSIVWRQGLLLPREPDESLVTAGVGLTVDRLSVDYSVEPMRGGRPVSHRLGLRLR
;
A
#
# COMPACT_ATOMS: atom_id res chain seq x y z
N MET A 1 -25.94 42.57 7.33
CA MET A 1 -25.08 42.35 6.16
C MET A 1 -25.01 40.83 5.93
N LEU A 2 -25.87 40.35 5.00
CA LEU A 2 -26.08 38.90 4.77
C LEU A 2 -24.97 38.35 3.86
N LEU A 3 -24.24 37.35 4.30
CA LEU A 3 -23.24 36.64 3.51
C LEU A 3 -23.93 35.73 2.46
N PRO A 4 -23.46 35.65 1.22
CA PRO A 4 -24.11 34.85 0.18
C PRO A 4 -23.85 33.36 0.40
N ASN A 5 -24.92 32.60 0.39
CA ASN A 5 -25.01 31.15 0.51
C ASN A 5 -24.38 30.48 -0.75
N ARG A 6 -23.07 30.18 -0.74
CA ARG A 6 -22.42 29.42 -1.80
C ARG A 6 -22.75 27.93 -1.66
N LYS A 7 -23.80 27.49 -2.31
CA LYS A 7 -24.05 26.05 -2.54
C LYS A 7 -22.98 25.53 -3.47
N LEU A 8 -22.02 24.80 -2.91
CA LEU A 8 -20.89 24.19 -3.63
C LEU A 8 -21.37 23.05 -4.58
N PRO A 9 -20.75 22.88 -5.76
CA PRO A 9 -21.13 21.86 -6.75
C PRO A 9 -20.62 20.44 -6.38
N VAL A 10 -20.29 20.18 -5.11
CA VAL A 10 -19.71 18.94 -4.59
C VAL A 10 -20.61 17.71 -4.83
N ARG A 11 -21.94 17.88 -4.82
CA ARG A 11 -22.89 16.76 -5.05
C ARG A 11 -22.75 16.11 -6.44
N ARG A 12 -22.45 16.88 -7.48
CA ARG A 12 -22.31 16.34 -8.86
C ARG A 12 -21.00 15.60 -9.09
N ALA A 13 -19.92 16.01 -8.43
CA ALA A 13 -18.62 15.35 -8.55
C ALA A 13 -18.59 13.98 -7.82
N LEU A 14 -19.24 13.89 -6.65
CA LEU A 14 -19.32 12.62 -5.91
C LEU A 14 -20.17 11.56 -6.61
N THR A 15 -21.34 11.98 -7.17
CA THR A 15 -22.19 11.05 -7.94
C THR A 15 -21.48 10.55 -9.20
N ALA A 16 -20.76 11.40 -9.91
CA ALA A 16 -20.00 10.99 -11.09
C ALA A 16 -18.87 10.00 -10.73
N ALA A 17 -18.13 10.23 -9.65
CA ALA A 17 -17.06 9.34 -9.19
C ALA A 17 -17.60 7.95 -8.76
N CYS A 18 -18.73 7.91 -8.04
CA CYS A 18 -19.38 6.66 -7.64
C CYS A 18 -19.90 5.87 -8.84
N HIS A 19 -20.47 6.54 -9.85
CA HIS A 19 -20.98 5.86 -11.06
C HIS A 19 -19.85 5.32 -11.94
N VAL A 20 -18.75 6.05 -12.10
CA VAL A 20 -17.57 5.57 -12.84
C VAL A 20 -16.95 4.38 -12.14
N PHE A 21 -16.83 4.39 -10.80
CA PHE A 21 -16.29 3.28 -10.03
C PHE A 21 -17.18 2.03 -10.11
N ALA A 22 -18.49 2.18 -9.97
CA ALA A 22 -19.46 1.08 -10.11
C ALA A 22 -19.48 0.48 -11.53
N PHE A 23 -19.37 1.33 -12.55
CA PHE A 23 -19.37 0.87 -13.95
C PHE A 23 -18.07 0.15 -14.32
N THR A 24 -16.91 0.60 -13.83
CA THR A 24 -15.61 -0.04 -14.10
C THR A 24 -15.48 -1.40 -13.41
N LEU A 25 -16.11 -1.59 -12.24
CA LEU A 25 -16.14 -2.89 -11.56
C LEU A 25 -17.04 -3.92 -12.28
N LEU A 26 -18.09 -3.45 -12.97
CA LEU A 26 -19.10 -4.32 -13.60
C LEU A 26 -18.69 -4.81 -15.00
N THR A 27 -17.72 -4.15 -15.65
CA THR A 27 -17.33 -4.44 -17.04
C THR A 27 -16.00 -5.16 -17.21
N LEU A 28 -15.29 -5.48 -16.11
CA LEU A 28 -14.07 -6.29 -16.22
C LEU A 28 -14.45 -7.75 -16.55
N PRO A 29 -14.05 -8.30 -17.71
CA PRO A 29 -14.27 -9.69 -18.03
C PRO A 29 -13.52 -10.55 -17.01
N LEU A 30 -14.27 -11.31 -16.22
CA LEU A 30 -13.77 -12.41 -15.38
C LEU A 30 -13.35 -13.57 -16.30
N ALA A 31 -12.32 -13.38 -17.09
CA ALA A 31 -11.73 -14.49 -17.82
C ALA A 31 -11.16 -15.49 -16.80
N PRO A 32 -11.49 -16.79 -16.88
CA PRO A 32 -10.83 -17.81 -16.09
C PRO A 32 -9.34 -17.78 -16.46
N ARG A 33 -8.51 -17.37 -15.51
CA ARG A 33 -7.06 -17.43 -15.68
C ARG A 33 -6.59 -18.76 -15.16
N ASP A 34 -5.87 -19.47 -16.00
CA ASP A 34 -5.11 -20.63 -15.59
C ASP A 34 -4.28 -20.25 -14.35
N LEU A 35 -4.53 -20.96 -13.25
CA LEU A 35 -3.73 -20.93 -12.02
C LEU A 35 -2.35 -21.55 -12.33
N SER A 36 -1.67 -20.98 -13.30
CA SER A 36 -0.30 -21.38 -13.59
C SER A 36 0.58 -20.94 -12.42
N ALA A 37 1.16 -21.97 -11.81
CA ALA A 37 2.19 -22.01 -10.78
C ALA A 37 2.64 -20.64 -10.27
N GLN A 38 2.54 -20.41 -8.96
CA GLN A 38 3.06 -19.26 -8.23
C GLN A 38 4.37 -18.76 -8.86
N ARG A 39 4.26 -17.75 -9.72
CA ARG A 39 5.44 -17.15 -10.32
C ARG A 39 6.21 -16.48 -9.20
N ARG A 40 7.36 -17.03 -8.88
CA ARG A 40 8.32 -16.41 -7.98
C ARG A 40 8.49 -14.96 -8.43
N SER A 41 8.23 -14.02 -7.56
CA SER A 41 8.56 -12.61 -7.75
C SER A 41 9.55 -12.22 -6.68
N GLY A 42 10.43 -11.26 -6.95
CA GLY A 42 11.49 -10.79 -6.06
C GLY A 42 11.01 -10.41 -4.64
N PRO A 43 11.79 -9.71 -3.85
CA PRO A 43 11.57 -9.60 -2.40
C PRO A 43 10.13 -9.31 -2.00
N LEU A 44 9.56 -10.15 -1.13
CA LEU A 44 8.14 -10.08 -0.74
C LEU A 44 7.76 -8.74 -0.10
N VAL A 45 8.69 -8.11 0.61
CA VAL A 45 8.49 -6.80 1.25
C VAL A 45 8.09 -5.70 0.25
N LEU A 46 8.47 -5.82 -1.04
CA LEU A 46 8.08 -4.88 -2.09
C LEU A 46 6.58 -4.94 -2.45
N ARG A 47 5.85 -5.95 -1.98
CA ARG A 47 4.43 -6.20 -2.27
C ARG A 47 3.52 -6.04 -1.06
N THR A 48 4.09 -5.98 0.14
CA THR A 48 3.32 -5.90 1.39
C THR A 48 2.67 -4.53 1.59
N PRO A 49 1.50 -4.45 2.27
CA PRO A 49 0.91 -3.19 2.69
C PRO A 49 1.88 -2.39 3.56
N THR A 50 1.91 -1.08 3.40
CA THR A 50 2.90 -0.22 4.09
C THR A 50 2.43 0.27 5.45
N SER A 51 1.12 0.43 5.66
CA SER A 51 0.55 0.94 6.91
C SER A 51 -0.83 0.36 7.21
N ALA A 52 -1.31 0.55 8.45
CA ALA A 52 -2.65 0.16 8.86
C ALA A 52 -3.74 0.92 8.07
N ARG A 53 -3.52 2.20 7.77
CA ARG A 53 -4.44 2.98 6.96
C ARG A 53 -4.53 2.45 5.53
N VAL A 54 -3.41 2.18 4.88
CA VAL A 54 -3.37 1.64 3.51
C VAL A 54 -4.04 0.26 3.45
N LEU A 55 -3.75 -0.62 4.42
CA LEU A 55 -4.39 -1.93 4.51
C LEU A 55 -5.90 -1.79 4.63
N ALA A 56 -6.39 -0.93 5.54
CA ALA A 56 -7.82 -0.71 5.77
C ALA A 56 -8.57 -0.16 4.54
N LEU A 57 -7.86 0.49 3.61
CA LEU A 57 -8.40 1.04 2.36
C LEU A 57 -8.23 0.10 1.15
N GLY A 58 -8.12 -1.21 1.38
CA GLY A 58 -7.96 -2.19 0.31
C GLY A 58 -6.61 -2.08 -0.41
N ASN A 59 -5.57 -1.65 0.28
CA ASN A 59 -4.25 -1.35 -0.29
C ASN A 59 -4.26 -0.23 -1.35
N ALA A 60 -5.28 0.64 -1.36
CA ALA A 60 -5.38 1.79 -2.24
C ALA A 60 -4.55 2.95 -1.68
N GLY A 61 -3.27 3.01 -2.04
CA GLY A 61 -2.30 3.97 -1.52
C GLY A 61 -1.67 4.92 -2.55
N ALA A 62 -2.10 4.89 -3.81
CA ALA A 62 -1.48 5.68 -4.88
C ALA A 62 -1.60 7.21 -4.67
N ALA A 63 -2.63 7.68 -3.97
CA ALA A 63 -2.86 9.09 -3.67
C ALA A 63 -2.84 9.41 -2.17
N ILE A 64 -2.14 8.60 -1.38
CA ILE A 64 -2.01 8.77 0.08
C ILE A 64 -1.23 10.05 0.42
N THR A 65 -1.56 10.65 1.56
CA THR A 65 -1.01 11.94 2.01
C THR A 65 -0.20 11.86 3.31
N ASP A 66 0.18 10.68 3.73
CA ASP A 66 1.05 10.42 4.89
C ASP A 66 2.46 9.94 4.48
N ALA A 67 3.33 9.71 5.46
CA ALA A 67 4.74 9.40 5.24
C ALA A 67 4.97 8.11 4.43
N ASP A 68 3.99 7.19 4.43
CA ASP A 68 4.07 5.93 3.69
C ASP A 68 4.05 6.10 2.17
N ALA A 69 3.79 7.33 1.66
CA ALA A 69 3.92 7.68 0.25
C ALA A 69 5.32 7.36 -0.32
N VAL A 70 6.37 7.31 0.51
CA VAL A 70 7.73 6.94 0.10
C VAL A 70 7.79 5.54 -0.51
N PHE A 71 6.93 4.63 -0.08
CA PHE A 71 6.86 3.25 -0.58
C PHE A 71 5.92 3.08 -1.77
N LEU A 72 4.93 3.99 -1.95
CA LEU A 72 3.77 3.81 -2.82
C LEU A 72 3.76 4.75 -4.02
N SER A 73 3.94 6.05 -3.79
CA SER A 73 3.93 7.07 -4.84
C SER A 73 4.84 8.24 -4.44
N PRO A 74 6.09 8.29 -4.93
CA PRO A 74 7.03 9.31 -4.52
C PRO A 74 6.56 10.74 -4.87
N ALA A 75 5.71 10.94 -5.89
CA ALA A 75 5.15 12.26 -6.18
C ALA A 75 4.21 12.79 -5.09
N MET A 76 3.60 11.89 -4.31
CA MET A 76 2.70 12.26 -3.21
C MET A 76 3.43 12.71 -1.95
N LEU A 77 4.75 12.53 -1.86
CA LEU A 77 5.58 13.09 -0.79
C LEU A 77 5.37 14.61 -0.62
N ILE A 78 5.07 15.32 -1.70
CA ILE A 78 4.81 16.77 -1.67
C ILE A 78 3.68 17.15 -0.71
N THR A 79 2.66 16.30 -0.60
CA THR A 79 1.50 16.53 0.28
C THR A 79 1.56 15.76 1.57
N ALA A 80 2.48 14.84 1.67
CA ALA A 80 2.66 14.02 2.86
C ALA A 80 3.34 14.79 3.99
N ARG A 81 3.08 14.40 5.24
CA ARG A 81 3.62 15.04 6.44
C ARG A 81 3.91 14.00 7.52
N GLY A 82 4.90 14.33 8.36
CA GLY A 82 5.16 13.66 9.61
C GLY A 82 5.90 12.34 9.50
N ALA A 83 5.57 11.43 10.38
CA ALA A 83 6.15 10.09 10.48
C ALA A 83 5.07 9.03 10.69
N SER A 84 5.37 7.81 10.30
CA SER A 84 4.50 6.64 10.45
C SER A 84 5.30 5.44 10.91
N ALA A 85 4.70 4.61 11.76
CA ALA A 85 5.23 3.30 12.13
C ALA A 85 4.08 2.31 12.22
N SER A 86 4.29 1.06 11.80
CA SER A 86 3.26 0.04 11.96
C SER A 86 3.82 -1.38 12.03
N VAL A 87 3.05 -2.26 12.68
CA VAL A 87 3.34 -3.68 12.81
C VAL A 87 2.12 -4.49 12.41
N GLN A 88 2.31 -5.51 11.57
CA GLN A 88 1.29 -6.45 11.13
C GLN A 88 1.68 -7.87 11.53
N ARG A 89 0.70 -8.64 12.00
CA ARG A 89 0.81 -10.08 12.24
C ARG A 89 -0.09 -10.85 11.28
N TYR A 90 0.52 -11.76 10.52
CA TYR A 90 -0.17 -12.65 9.61
C TYR A 90 -0.41 -13.99 10.31
N GLY A 91 -1.49 -14.10 11.09
CA GLY A 91 -1.93 -15.33 11.70
C GLY A 91 -0.93 -16.07 12.60
N GLY A 92 0.15 -15.45 13.03
CA GLY A 92 1.22 -16.05 13.83
C GLY A 92 2.40 -16.62 13.07
N ALA A 93 2.32 -16.74 11.74
CA ALA A 93 3.39 -17.29 10.91
C ALA A 93 4.37 -16.22 10.40
N ALA A 94 3.93 -14.95 10.28
CA ALA A 94 4.77 -13.87 9.80
C ALA A 94 4.50 -12.57 10.55
N THR A 95 5.51 -11.71 10.62
CA THR A 95 5.43 -10.37 11.18
C THR A 95 6.04 -9.38 10.19
N HIS A 96 5.33 -8.28 9.93
CA HIS A 96 5.80 -7.20 9.08
C HIS A 96 5.82 -5.90 9.87
N GLY A 97 6.96 -5.22 9.86
CA GLY A 97 7.14 -3.87 10.43
C GLY A 97 7.42 -2.85 9.35
N SER A 98 6.97 -1.61 9.54
CA SER A 98 7.31 -0.47 8.68
C SER A 98 7.48 0.79 9.48
N VAL A 99 8.41 1.64 9.05
CA VAL A 99 8.60 3.01 9.56
C VAL A 99 8.85 3.93 8.38
N SER A 100 8.35 5.17 8.46
CA SER A 100 8.59 6.18 7.43
C SER A 100 8.57 7.58 8.03
N THR A 101 9.30 8.51 7.42
CA THR A 101 9.33 9.91 7.82
C THR A 101 9.58 10.82 6.62
N ILE A 102 9.18 12.08 6.76
CA ILE A 102 9.27 13.08 5.70
C ILE A 102 9.82 14.38 6.25
N SER A 103 10.67 15.03 5.45
CA SER A 103 11.15 16.38 5.67
C SER A 103 11.08 17.19 4.38
N THR A 104 10.80 18.47 4.49
CA THR A 104 10.79 19.39 3.33
C THR A 104 11.84 20.47 3.55
N VAL A 105 12.76 20.58 2.59
CA VAL A 105 13.88 21.54 2.61
C VAL A 105 13.97 22.22 1.26
N GLY A 106 13.94 23.56 1.23
CA GLY A 106 14.12 24.34 -0.01
C GLY A 106 13.10 24.02 -1.12
N GLY A 107 11.85 23.66 -0.78
CA GLY A 107 10.81 23.28 -1.75
C GLY A 107 10.94 21.88 -2.32
N THR A 108 11.90 21.10 -1.85
CA THR A 108 12.08 19.67 -2.14
C THR A 108 11.65 18.86 -0.94
N THR A 109 10.81 17.86 -1.12
CA THR A 109 10.40 16.95 -0.07
C THR A 109 11.20 15.65 -0.17
N ILE A 110 11.77 15.23 0.94
CA ILE A 110 12.56 14.02 1.09
C ILE A 110 11.80 13.07 2.01
N GLY A 111 11.63 11.83 1.60
CA GLY A 111 11.03 10.76 2.38
C GLY A 111 12.04 9.65 2.65
N LEU A 112 12.06 9.15 3.87
CA LEU A 112 12.82 7.96 4.26
C LEU A 112 11.85 6.90 4.78
N GLY A 113 12.13 5.65 4.47
CA GLY A 113 11.33 4.54 4.97
C GLY A 113 12.12 3.25 5.06
N ALA A 114 11.70 2.39 6.00
CA ALA A 114 12.19 1.03 6.11
C ALA A 114 11.05 0.06 6.39
N GLN A 115 11.17 -1.15 5.88
CA GLN A 115 10.25 -2.25 6.12
C GLN A 115 11.03 -3.53 6.41
N VAL A 116 10.49 -4.36 7.29
CA VAL A 116 11.02 -5.68 7.61
C VAL A 116 9.86 -6.67 7.63
N LEU A 117 10.01 -7.75 6.91
CA LEU A 117 9.10 -8.88 6.91
C LEU A 117 9.86 -10.12 7.36
N ASP A 118 9.39 -10.75 8.42
CA ASP A 118 9.97 -11.98 8.97
C ASP A 118 8.90 -13.07 8.99
N TRP A 119 9.24 -14.27 8.53
CA TRP A 119 8.31 -15.39 8.52
C TRP A 119 8.99 -16.73 8.77
N ARG A 120 8.24 -17.65 9.33
CA ARG A 120 8.63 -19.03 9.55
C ARG A 120 7.81 -19.94 8.67
N ALA A 121 8.45 -20.71 7.84
CA ALA A 121 7.78 -21.66 6.97
C ALA A 121 8.01 -23.10 7.49
N PRO A 122 6.98 -23.94 7.60
CA PRO A 122 7.18 -25.35 7.82
C PRO A 122 7.95 -25.94 6.61
N SER A 123 8.92 -26.79 6.89
CA SER A 123 9.87 -27.32 5.89
C SER A 123 9.24 -28.07 4.73
N LEU A 124 8.08 -28.71 4.91
CA LEU A 124 7.46 -29.60 3.94
C LEU A 124 6.68 -28.91 2.81
N PRO A 125 5.78 -27.95 3.02
CA PRO A 125 5.03 -27.36 1.91
C PRO A 125 5.89 -26.42 1.05
N TYR A 126 6.90 -25.79 1.63
CA TYR A 126 7.79 -24.88 0.92
C TYR A 126 8.95 -25.54 0.22
N GLY A 127 9.41 -26.68 0.71
CA GLY A 127 10.41 -27.50 0.04
C GLY A 127 9.96 -27.92 -1.36
N GLU A 128 8.67 -28.17 -1.57
CA GLU A 128 8.14 -28.49 -2.89
C GLU A 128 7.90 -27.27 -3.79
N VAL A 129 7.51 -26.13 -3.23
CA VAL A 129 7.27 -24.89 -3.98
C VAL A 129 8.57 -24.17 -4.35
N LEU A 130 9.62 -24.32 -3.56
CA LEU A 130 10.97 -23.82 -3.84
C LEU A 130 11.83 -24.77 -4.66
N ARG A 131 11.32 -25.95 -5.03
CA ARG A 131 12.04 -26.96 -5.83
C ARG A 131 12.35 -26.44 -7.22
N THR A 132 13.52 -25.94 -7.38
CA THR A 132 14.30 -26.03 -8.63
C THR A 132 15.66 -26.67 -8.42
N GLY A 133 15.86 -27.33 -7.33
CA GLY A 133 17.11 -28.04 -7.05
C GLY A 133 16.85 -29.24 -6.15
N THR A 134 17.57 -30.26 -6.39
CA THR A 134 17.57 -31.60 -5.78
C THR A 134 17.90 -31.66 -4.29
N THR A 135 17.59 -30.64 -3.48
CA THR A 135 17.87 -30.70 -2.05
C THR A 135 16.61 -31.08 -1.30
N THR A 136 16.44 -32.35 -1.06
CA THR A 136 15.55 -32.92 -0.06
C THR A 136 16.08 -32.54 1.31
N LEU A 137 15.45 -31.56 1.97
CA LEU A 137 15.66 -31.36 3.40
C LEU A 137 14.81 -32.41 4.13
N SER A 138 15.49 -33.38 4.72
CA SER A 138 14.89 -34.55 5.34
C SER A 138 14.60 -34.39 6.84
N ASP A 139 14.82 -33.22 7.41
CA ASP A 139 14.85 -33.07 8.88
C ASP A 139 13.65 -32.40 9.51
N GLY A 140 12.61 -32.04 8.76
CA GLY A 140 11.40 -31.43 9.34
C GLY A 140 11.64 -30.07 10.03
N GLY A 141 12.77 -29.42 9.81
CA GLY A 141 13.15 -28.14 10.42
C GLY A 141 12.24 -26.99 9.97
N VAL A 142 12.11 -25.95 10.79
CA VAL A 142 11.46 -24.69 10.44
C VAL A 142 12.49 -23.80 9.75
N ARG A 143 12.20 -23.37 8.53
CA ARG A 143 13.05 -22.40 7.82
C ARG A 143 12.76 -20.99 8.28
N GLU A 144 13.81 -20.26 8.60
CA GLU A 144 13.72 -18.83 8.85
C GLU A 144 13.91 -18.07 7.53
N ALA A 145 12.98 -17.18 7.25
CA ALA A 145 13.03 -16.36 6.07
C ALA A 145 12.68 -14.91 6.44
N GLY A 146 13.34 -13.96 5.79
CA GLY A 146 13.15 -12.55 6.05
C GLY A 146 13.34 -11.72 4.79
N SER A 147 12.67 -10.60 4.73
CA SER A 147 12.85 -9.61 3.67
C SER A 147 12.88 -8.22 4.28
N GLN A 148 13.81 -7.39 3.83
CA GLN A 148 13.97 -6.02 4.31
C GLN A 148 14.04 -5.04 3.16
N LEU A 149 13.58 -3.82 3.40
CA LEU A 149 13.52 -2.73 2.44
C LEU A 149 13.95 -1.43 3.10
N VAL A 150 14.81 -0.68 2.44
CA VAL A 150 15.08 0.74 2.74
C VAL A 150 14.72 1.55 1.51
N ALA A 151 13.99 2.65 1.69
CA ALA A 151 13.56 3.55 0.63
C ALA A 151 13.96 4.99 0.93
N LEU A 152 14.50 5.67 -0.09
CA LEU A 152 14.79 7.10 -0.11
C LEU A 152 13.99 7.72 -1.26
N GLY A 153 13.04 8.59 -0.96
CA GLY A 153 12.21 9.30 -1.93
C GLY A 153 12.54 10.79 -1.98
N ILE A 154 12.49 11.36 -3.16
CA ILE A 154 12.63 12.81 -3.39
C ILE A 154 11.51 13.27 -4.30
N ALA A 155 10.86 14.37 -3.94
CA ALA A 155 9.79 14.95 -4.74
C ALA A 155 9.87 16.47 -4.80
N ARG A 156 9.42 17.04 -5.94
CA ARG A 156 9.36 18.49 -6.15
C ARG A 156 8.16 18.85 -7.04
N VAL A 157 7.67 20.09 -6.84
CA VAL A 157 6.70 20.68 -7.77
C VAL A 157 7.44 21.37 -8.90
N ILE A 158 7.14 20.99 -10.14
CA ILE A 158 7.69 21.59 -11.35
C ILE A 158 6.52 22.01 -12.26
N LYS A 159 6.39 23.30 -12.52
CA LYS A 159 5.29 23.87 -13.33
C LYS A 159 3.89 23.39 -12.88
N GLY A 160 3.67 23.34 -11.57
CA GLY A 160 2.39 22.92 -10.97
C GLY A 160 2.14 21.40 -10.96
N GLN A 161 3.06 20.61 -11.51
CA GLN A 161 3.02 19.15 -11.47
C GLN A 161 3.91 18.64 -10.33
N ARG A 162 3.49 17.57 -9.66
CA ARG A 162 4.25 16.88 -8.61
C ARG A 162 5.03 15.75 -9.26
N LEU A 163 6.33 15.79 -9.19
CA LEU A 163 7.22 14.75 -9.69
C LEU A 163 8.01 14.18 -8.53
N GLY A 164 8.20 12.88 -8.52
CA GLY A 164 8.96 12.21 -7.47
C GLY A 164 9.67 10.97 -7.99
N VAL A 165 10.78 10.65 -7.35
CA VAL A 165 11.56 9.44 -7.57
C VAL A 165 11.87 8.83 -6.21
N ALA A 166 11.84 7.51 -6.10
CA ALA A 166 12.34 6.80 -4.91
C ALA A 166 13.33 5.72 -5.33
N LEU A 167 14.44 5.65 -4.59
CA LEU A 167 15.40 4.56 -4.66
C LEU A 167 15.09 3.58 -3.53
N LYS A 168 15.03 2.30 -3.85
CA LYS A 168 14.75 1.20 -2.94
C LYS A 168 15.88 0.20 -2.95
N TYR A 169 16.40 -0.14 -1.78
CA TYR A 169 17.25 -1.30 -1.57
C TYR A 169 16.43 -2.35 -0.86
N ALA A 170 16.27 -3.52 -1.45
CA ALA A 170 15.56 -4.64 -0.85
C ALA A 170 16.43 -5.88 -0.83
N GLU A 171 16.40 -6.61 0.27
CA GLU A 171 17.10 -7.88 0.46
C GLU A 171 16.10 -8.94 0.91
N GLU A 172 16.22 -10.13 0.36
CA GLU A 172 15.47 -11.30 0.80
C GLU A 172 16.44 -12.40 1.23
N ARG A 173 16.20 -12.95 2.40
CA ARG A 173 16.97 -14.06 2.96
C ARG A 173 16.07 -15.28 3.15
N ILE A 174 16.54 -16.42 2.71
CA ILE A 174 15.90 -17.71 2.95
C ILE A 174 17.00 -18.68 3.41
N ASP A 175 16.95 -19.08 4.68
CA ASP A 175 18.03 -19.83 5.36
C ASP A 175 19.40 -19.12 5.24
N ALA A 176 20.39 -19.79 4.68
CA ALA A 176 21.73 -19.27 4.47
C ALA A 176 21.91 -18.45 3.18
N GLN A 177 20.90 -18.37 2.35
CA GLN A 177 20.96 -17.65 1.08
C GLN A 177 20.33 -16.28 1.21
N SER A 178 21.00 -15.25 0.70
CA SER A 178 20.45 -13.91 0.61
C SER A 178 20.72 -13.31 -0.77
N ASP A 179 19.78 -12.53 -1.25
CA ASP A 179 19.94 -11.74 -2.47
C ASP A 179 19.39 -10.33 -2.26
N ALA A 180 20.08 -9.36 -2.84
CA ALA A 180 19.75 -7.95 -2.70
C ALA A 180 19.53 -7.31 -4.06
N VAL A 181 18.62 -6.33 -4.08
CA VAL A 181 18.23 -5.64 -5.31
C VAL A 181 18.08 -4.14 -5.08
N LEU A 182 18.49 -3.37 -6.08
CA LEU A 182 18.17 -1.96 -6.20
C LEU A 182 17.00 -1.78 -7.16
N ALA A 183 15.98 -1.05 -6.73
CA ALA A 183 14.82 -0.71 -7.52
C ALA A 183 14.55 0.79 -7.46
N VAL A 184 13.92 1.31 -8.50
CA VAL A 184 13.55 2.72 -8.63
C VAL A 184 12.05 2.81 -8.86
N ASP A 185 11.41 3.74 -8.14
CA ASP A 185 10.03 4.15 -8.41
C ASP A 185 10.02 5.55 -9.01
N ILE A 186 9.11 5.78 -9.95
CA ILE A 186 8.89 7.09 -10.58
C ILE A 186 7.42 7.44 -10.40
N GLY A 187 7.14 8.62 -9.86
CA GLY A 187 5.80 9.12 -9.61
C GLY A 187 5.52 10.45 -10.29
N TYR A 188 4.30 10.58 -10.77
CA TYR A 188 3.69 11.82 -11.23
C TYR A 188 2.37 12.01 -10.50
N ALA A 189 2.08 13.23 -10.04
CA ALA A 189 0.77 13.55 -9.51
C ALA A 189 0.37 15.00 -9.84
N ARG A 190 -0.93 15.21 -9.93
CA ARG A 190 -1.54 16.53 -10.15
C ARG A 190 -2.76 16.70 -9.24
N ALA A 191 -2.90 17.89 -8.68
CA ALA A 191 -4.11 18.24 -7.95
C ALA A 191 -5.33 18.19 -8.90
N PHE A 192 -6.40 17.55 -8.47
CA PHE A 192 -7.64 17.43 -9.20
C PHE A 192 -8.83 17.53 -8.23
N GLY A 193 -9.53 18.67 -8.29
CA GLY A 193 -10.57 18.97 -7.31
C GLY A 193 -10.04 18.93 -5.88
N PRO A 194 -10.71 18.21 -4.98
CA PRO A 194 -10.31 18.10 -3.56
C PRO A 194 -9.20 17.07 -3.32
N GLY A 195 -8.78 16.36 -4.35
CA GLY A 195 -7.78 15.28 -4.26
C GLY A 195 -6.62 15.47 -5.24
N ALA A 196 -6.00 14.36 -5.57
CA ALA A 196 -4.93 14.28 -6.55
C ALA A 196 -5.12 13.04 -7.43
N LEU A 197 -4.86 13.19 -8.71
CA LEU A 197 -4.63 12.09 -9.63
C LEU A 197 -3.13 11.75 -9.58
N SER A 198 -2.80 10.49 -9.36
CA SER A 198 -1.43 10.01 -9.23
C SER A 198 -1.19 8.85 -10.20
N PHE A 199 -0.07 8.89 -10.87
CA PHE A 199 0.46 7.77 -11.66
C PHE A 199 1.84 7.38 -11.14
N THR A 200 2.07 6.09 -10.95
CA THR A 200 3.35 5.60 -10.43
C THR A 200 3.78 4.33 -11.15
N VAL A 201 5.06 4.27 -11.47
CA VAL A 201 5.77 3.07 -11.93
C VAL A 201 6.67 2.64 -10.80
N GLN A 202 6.51 1.42 -10.31
CA GLN A 202 7.20 0.92 -9.12
C GLN A 202 8.12 -0.26 -9.45
N ASN A 203 9.18 -0.38 -8.65
CA ASN A 203 10.11 -1.50 -8.64
C ASN A 203 10.79 -1.74 -10.00
N LEU A 204 11.18 -0.66 -10.67
CA LEU A 204 12.05 -0.73 -11.84
C LEU A 204 13.49 -1.06 -11.40
N GLY A 205 14.07 -2.14 -11.90
CA GLY A 205 15.43 -2.53 -11.50
C GLY A 205 15.91 -3.82 -12.12
N VAL A 206 17.08 -4.26 -11.69
CA VAL A 206 17.70 -5.49 -12.16
C VAL A 206 17.07 -6.67 -11.43
N ARG A 207 16.89 -7.77 -12.13
CA ARG A 207 16.33 -9.01 -11.57
C ARG A 207 17.31 -9.63 -10.57
N PRO A 208 16.86 -9.90 -9.32
CA PRO A 208 17.68 -10.62 -8.37
C PRO A 208 17.92 -12.07 -8.84
N GLN A 209 19.01 -12.64 -8.40
CA GLN A 209 19.37 -14.03 -8.68
C GLN A 209 19.33 -14.83 -7.39
N LEU A 210 18.19 -15.45 -7.10
CA LEU A 210 18.02 -16.37 -5.99
C LEU A 210 18.27 -17.80 -6.48
N ASP A 211 19.25 -18.46 -5.92
CA ASP A 211 19.59 -19.88 -6.18
C ASP A 211 19.69 -20.19 -7.69
N ALA A 212 20.58 -19.51 -8.41
CA ALA A 212 20.78 -19.61 -9.86
C ALA A 212 19.56 -19.27 -10.74
N VAL A 213 18.42 -18.90 -10.16
CA VAL A 213 17.21 -18.51 -10.87
C VAL A 213 17.02 -16.99 -10.82
N ARG A 214 16.96 -16.35 -11.96
CA ARG A 214 16.60 -14.91 -12.04
C ARG A 214 15.12 -14.73 -11.82
N VAL A 215 14.77 -14.10 -10.71
CA VAL A 215 13.38 -13.83 -10.33
C VAL A 215 12.99 -12.42 -10.78
N PRO A 216 11.88 -12.22 -11.50
CA PRO A 216 11.46 -10.88 -11.90
C PRO A 216 11.10 -10.04 -10.68
N LEU A 217 11.48 -8.75 -10.70
CA LEU A 217 10.98 -7.78 -9.71
C LEU A 217 9.46 -7.64 -9.84
N PRO A 218 8.75 -7.38 -8.73
CA PRO A 218 7.31 -7.15 -8.75
C PRO A 218 7.01 -5.74 -9.29
N GLN A 219 7.31 -5.52 -10.58
CA GLN A 219 7.00 -4.26 -11.26
C GLN A 219 5.51 -3.99 -11.20
N ARG A 220 5.14 -2.73 -10.97
CA ARG A 220 3.75 -2.31 -10.89
C ARG A 220 3.55 -0.93 -11.49
N TYR A 221 2.50 -0.80 -12.28
CA TYR A 221 2.01 0.46 -12.83
C TYR A 221 0.70 0.78 -12.14
N THR A 222 0.59 1.94 -11.49
CA THR A 222 -0.59 2.29 -10.70
C THR A 222 -1.10 3.67 -11.11
N LEU A 223 -2.38 3.73 -11.43
CA LEU A 223 -3.14 4.96 -11.57
C LEU A 223 -4.13 5.05 -10.41
N GLY A 224 -4.11 6.15 -9.67
CA GLY A 224 -5.00 6.32 -8.53
C GLY A 224 -5.50 7.75 -8.38
N PHE A 225 -6.62 7.86 -7.68
CA PHE A 225 -7.22 9.12 -7.28
C PHE A 225 -7.59 9.06 -5.81
N GLY A 226 -7.37 10.15 -5.09
CA GLY A 226 -7.74 10.27 -3.69
C GLY A 226 -7.15 11.52 -3.05
N GLY A 227 -7.32 11.63 -1.75
CA GLY A 227 -6.82 12.78 -0.99
C GLY A 227 -6.96 12.58 0.50
N GLY A 228 -6.85 13.68 1.25
CA GLY A 228 -7.17 13.73 2.66
C GLY A 228 -8.67 13.66 2.91
N MET A 229 -9.03 13.53 4.17
CA MET A 229 -10.42 13.64 4.61
C MET A 229 -10.91 15.07 4.46
N MET A 230 -12.17 15.23 4.07
CA MET A 230 -12.83 16.51 3.86
C MET A 230 -14.05 16.64 4.77
N PRO A 231 -14.29 17.84 5.36
CA PRO A 231 -15.48 18.07 6.15
C PRO A 231 -16.76 17.89 5.33
N MET A 232 -17.69 17.10 5.85
CA MET A 232 -19.03 16.87 5.29
C MET A 232 -20.14 17.51 6.12
N GLY A 233 -19.78 18.25 7.15
CA GLY A 233 -20.66 18.93 8.09
C GLY A 233 -19.88 19.36 9.31
N GLU A 234 -20.56 19.52 10.44
CA GLU A 234 -19.95 20.01 11.69
C GLU A 234 -19.09 18.94 12.39
N TYR A 235 -19.54 17.66 12.32
CA TYR A 235 -18.92 16.56 13.06
C TYR A 235 -18.44 15.40 12.17
N LEU A 236 -18.58 15.51 10.87
CA LEU A 236 -18.30 14.42 9.95
C LEU A 236 -17.28 14.83 8.90
N ASP A 237 -16.25 13.99 8.74
CA ASP A 237 -15.28 14.05 7.66
C ASP A 237 -15.41 12.81 6.77
N MET A 238 -15.17 12.96 5.48
CA MET A 238 -15.15 11.85 4.54
C MET A 238 -13.91 11.89 3.65
N GLY A 239 -13.31 10.74 3.42
CA GLY A 239 -12.23 10.53 2.46
C GLY A 239 -12.48 9.31 1.58
N ALA A 240 -11.86 9.28 0.42
CA ALA A 240 -11.88 8.12 -0.46
C ALA A 240 -10.55 7.99 -1.20
N GLN A 241 -10.18 6.73 -1.47
CA GLN A 241 -9.03 6.36 -2.29
C GLN A 241 -9.51 5.33 -3.31
N VAL A 242 -9.11 5.49 -4.56
CA VAL A 242 -9.35 4.50 -5.62
C VAL A 242 -8.11 4.36 -6.47
N GLN A 243 -7.83 3.14 -6.91
CA GLN A 243 -6.71 2.89 -7.82
C GLN A 243 -6.95 1.68 -8.69
N VAL A 244 -6.26 1.65 -9.80
CA VAL A 244 -6.07 0.45 -10.62
C VAL A 244 -4.57 0.26 -10.79
N SER A 245 -4.09 -0.92 -10.47
CA SER A 245 -2.69 -1.31 -10.70
C SER A 245 -2.61 -2.45 -11.71
N VAL A 246 -1.54 -2.46 -12.48
CA VAL A 246 -1.18 -3.53 -13.41
C VAL A 246 0.19 -4.03 -12.99
N ASP A 247 0.28 -5.28 -12.57
CA ASP A 247 1.54 -5.93 -12.22
C ASP A 247 2.32 -6.32 -13.49
N GLY A 248 3.63 -6.53 -13.37
CA GLY A 248 4.51 -6.83 -14.51
C GLY A 248 4.17 -8.11 -15.30
N ASP A 249 3.32 -8.97 -14.75
CA ASP A 249 2.76 -10.16 -15.44
C ASP A 249 1.40 -9.88 -16.10
N GLY A 250 0.95 -8.62 -16.11
CA GLY A 250 -0.31 -8.20 -16.71
C GLY A 250 -1.55 -8.38 -15.83
N PHE A 251 -1.39 -8.77 -14.56
CA PHE A 251 -2.55 -8.87 -13.65
C PHE A 251 -3.06 -7.48 -13.30
N VAL A 252 -4.33 -7.21 -13.61
CA VAL A 252 -5.01 -5.94 -13.30
C VAL A 252 -5.69 -6.04 -11.94
N ARG A 253 -5.35 -5.12 -11.04
CA ARG A 253 -5.84 -5.12 -9.66
C ARG A 253 -6.50 -3.79 -9.31
N PRO A 254 -7.83 -3.66 -9.45
CA PRO A 254 -8.58 -2.55 -8.90
C PRO A 254 -8.62 -2.65 -7.37
N ALA A 255 -8.55 -1.51 -6.72
CA ALA A 255 -8.64 -1.37 -5.27
C ALA A 255 -9.22 -0.01 -4.90
N GLY A 256 -9.86 0.09 -3.75
CA GLY A 256 -10.38 1.34 -3.24
C GLY A 256 -10.88 1.22 -1.82
N GLY A 257 -11.09 2.37 -1.19
CA GLY A 257 -11.64 2.43 0.15
C GLY A 257 -12.19 3.79 0.50
N ILE A 258 -13.01 3.82 1.53
CA ILE A 258 -13.61 5.01 2.11
C ILE A 258 -13.17 5.19 3.55
N GLU A 259 -13.12 6.45 3.98
CA GLU A 259 -12.86 6.86 5.37
C GLU A 259 -14.04 7.71 5.82
N LEU A 260 -14.61 7.39 6.97
CA LEU A 260 -15.65 8.18 7.64
C LEU A 260 -15.13 8.57 9.01
N GLY A 261 -14.94 9.86 9.23
CA GLY A 261 -14.43 10.44 10.45
C GLY A 261 -15.56 11.11 11.23
N TYR A 262 -15.64 10.83 12.52
CA TYR A 262 -16.45 11.55 13.47
C TYR A 262 -15.54 12.44 14.32
N VAL A 263 -15.80 13.74 14.33
CA VAL A 263 -15.03 14.79 15.00
C VAL A 263 -15.89 15.39 16.11
N PRO A 264 -15.95 14.77 17.31
CA PRO A 264 -16.79 15.25 18.42
C PRO A 264 -16.34 16.61 18.99
N ILE A 265 -15.03 16.85 18.99
CA ILE A 265 -14.40 18.08 19.43
C ILE A 265 -13.17 18.36 18.57
N GLU A 266 -12.75 19.62 18.49
CA GLU A 266 -11.55 20.02 17.77
C GLU A 266 -10.32 19.23 18.26
N GLY A 267 -9.50 18.75 17.34
CA GLY A 267 -8.32 17.93 17.64
C GLY A 267 -8.57 16.45 17.88
N VAL A 268 -9.82 16.00 18.04
CA VAL A 268 -10.14 14.56 18.24
C VAL A 268 -11.00 14.03 17.11
N SER A 269 -10.55 12.95 16.46
CA SER A 269 -11.37 12.28 15.47
C SER A 269 -11.29 10.75 15.61
N ILE A 270 -12.44 10.09 15.40
CA ILE A 270 -12.58 8.65 15.28
C ILE A 270 -12.90 8.34 13.83
N VAL A 271 -12.06 7.52 13.19
CA VAL A 271 -12.19 7.24 11.76
C VAL A 271 -12.48 5.77 11.56
N TRP A 272 -13.57 5.47 10.86
CA TRP A 272 -13.85 4.14 10.34
C TRP A 272 -13.40 4.06 8.88
N ARG A 273 -12.84 2.89 8.49
CA ARG A 273 -12.35 2.63 7.14
C ARG A 273 -12.85 1.30 6.63
N GLN A 274 -13.21 1.30 5.36
CA GLN A 274 -13.59 0.09 4.64
C GLN A 274 -12.91 0.08 3.29
N GLY A 275 -12.25 -1.03 2.96
CA GLY A 275 -11.55 -1.22 1.71
C GLY A 275 -12.04 -2.43 0.94
N LEU A 276 -11.90 -2.35 -0.38
CA LEU A 276 -12.14 -3.41 -1.34
C LEU A 276 -10.92 -3.53 -2.25
N LEU A 277 -10.50 -4.75 -2.54
CA LEU A 277 -9.45 -5.03 -3.52
C LEU A 277 -9.76 -6.32 -4.27
N LEU A 278 -9.33 -6.42 -5.53
CA LEU A 278 -9.42 -7.67 -6.27
C LEU A 278 -8.32 -8.62 -5.76
N PRO A 279 -8.68 -9.78 -5.17
CA PRO A 279 -7.69 -10.75 -4.70
C PRO A 279 -6.86 -11.29 -5.86
N ARG A 280 -5.56 -11.42 -5.65
CA ARG A 280 -4.64 -12.08 -6.58
C ARG A 280 -4.46 -13.54 -6.21
N GLU A 281 -4.30 -13.81 -4.92
CA GLU A 281 -4.12 -15.14 -4.38
C GLU A 281 -5.44 -15.68 -3.79
N PRO A 282 -5.66 -16.98 -3.79
CA PRO A 282 -6.91 -17.58 -3.31
C PRO A 282 -7.22 -17.30 -1.84
N ASP A 283 -6.21 -17.06 -1.04
CA ASP A 283 -6.28 -16.78 0.39
C ASP A 283 -6.41 -15.28 0.73
N GLU A 284 -6.20 -14.38 -0.23
CA GLU A 284 -6.42 -12.95 -0.04
C GLU A 284 -7.92 -12.63 0.13
N SER A 285 -8.21 -11.65 0.97
CA SER A 285 -9.57 -11.13 1.13
C SER A 285 -9.93 -10.10 0.06
N LEU A 286 -11.19 -10.11 -0.34
CA LEU A 286 -11.77 -9.01 -1.12
C LEU A 286 -11.97 -7.74 -0.27
N VAL A 287 -12.13 -7.91 1.05
CA VAL A 287 -12.57 -6.85 1.96
C VAL A 287 -11.53 -6.65 3.05
N THR A 288 -11.22 -5.41 3.35
CA THR A 288 -10.42 -4.99 4.51
C THR A 288 -11.16 -3.95 5.32
N ALA A 289 -10.87 -3.84 6.61
CA ALA A 289 -11.51 -2.86 7.47
C ALA A 289 -10.50 -2.29 8.48
N GLY A 290 -10.82 -1.13 9.05
CA GLY A 290 -10.00 -0.52 10.08
C GLY A 290 -10.68 0.60 10.82
N VAL A 291 -10.08 0.94 11.94
CA VAL A 291 -10.47 2.09 12.77
C VAL A 291 -9.24 2.92 13.11
N GLY A 292 -9.42 4.20 13.30
CA GLY A 292 -8.36 5.11 13.73
C GLY A 292 -8.88 6.09 14.78
N LEU A 293 -8.02 6.41 15.73
CA LEU A 293 -8.23 7.47 16.71
C LEU A 293 -7.12 8.51 16.49
N THR A 294 -7.50 9.75 16.26
CA THR A 294 -6.56 10.88 16.17
C THR A 294 -6.81 11.81 17.34
N VAL A 295 -5.73 12.19 18.02
CA VAL A 295 -5.72 13.23 19.04
C VAL A 295 -4.62 14.22 18.64
N ASP A 296 -5.01 15.42 18.24
CA ASP A 296 -4.15 16.46 17.70
C ASP A 296 -3.29 15.96 16.50
N ARG A 297 -2.01 15.74 16.76
CA ARG A 297 -1.04 15.30 15.75
C ARG A 297 -0.80 13.80 15.76
N LEU A 298 -1.25 13.09 16.79
CA LEU A 298 -1.03 11.66 16.94
C LEU A 298 -2.26 10.88 16.50
N SER A 299 -2.05 9.89 15.64
CA SER A 299 -3.09 8.94 15.24
C SER A 299 -2.65 7.52 15.58
N VAL A 300 -3.56 6.76 16.16
CA VAL A 300 -3.44 5.30 16.34
C VAL A 300 -4.42 4.65 15.39
N ASP A 301 -3.94 3.78 14.53
CA ASP A 301 -4.74 3.08 13.53
C ASP A 301 -4.68 1.57 13.77
N TYR A 302 -5.82 0.91 13.63
CA TYR A 302 -5.91 -0.54 13.65
C TYR A 302 -6.63 -1.01 12.40
N SER A 303 -6.15 -2.08 11.79
CA SER A 303 -6.77 -2.67 10.61
C SER A 303 -6.73 -4.18 10.62
N VAL A 304 -7.69 -4.76 9.95
CA VAL A 304 -7.86 -6.21 9.80
C VAL A 304 -8.01 -6.58 8.33
N GLU A 305 -7.41 -7.70 7.97
CA GLU A 305 -7.58 -8.36 6.70
C GLU A 305 -8.03 -9.81 6.99
N PRO A 306 -9.32 -10.12 6.79
CA PRO A 306 -9.80 -11.48 6.88
C PRO A 306 -9.10 -12.32 5.80
N MET A 307 -8.50 -13.44 6.19
CA MET A 307 -7.88 -14.36 5.24
C MET A 307 -8.87 -15.45 4.85
N ARG A 308 -8.84 -15.90 3.60
CA ARG A 308 -9.68 -17.01 3.13
C ARG A 308 -9.01 -18.36 3.41
N GLY A 309 -9.75 -19.47 3.19
CA GLY A 309 -9.21 -20.83 3.32
C GLY A 309 -8.92 -21.26 4.74
N GLY A 310 -9.62 -20.70 5.75
CA GLY A 310 -9.44 -21.07 7.16
C GLY A 310 -8.15 -20.52 7.80
N ARG A 311 -7.45 -19.62 7.14
CA ARG A 311 -6.28 -18.96 7.73
C ARG A 311 -6.71 -17.91 8.77
N PRO A 312 -5.91 -17.71 9.82
CA PRO A 312 -6.19 -16.69 10.83
C PRO A 312 -6.22 -15.28 10.22
N VAL A 313 -7.05 -14.43 10.80
CA VAL A 313 -7.15 -13.01 10.42
C VAL A 313 -5.80 -12.31 10.60
N SER A 314 -5.42 -11.49 9.64
CA SER A 314 -4.26 -10.62 9.74
C SER A 314 -4.63 -9.32 10.45
N HIS A 315 -3.79 -8.89 11.38
CA HIS A 315 -3.99 -7.70 12.20
C HIS A 315 -2.83 -6.74 12.04
N ARG A 316 -3.11 -5.44 11.86
CA ARG A 316 -2.09 -4.40 11.79
C ARG A 316 -2.42 -3.24 12.73
N LEU A 317 -1.44 -2.85 13.53
CA LEU A 317 -1.45 -1.67 14.37
C LEU A 317 -0.50 -0.63 13.76
N GLY A 318 -0.91 0.64 13.75
CA GLY A 318 -0.12 1.75 13.23
C GLY A 318 -0.17 2.97 14.11
N LEU A 319 0.92 3.74 14.09
CA LEU A 319 1.06 5.05 14.71
C LEU A 319 1.44 6.05 13.62
N ARG A 320 0.82 7.23 13.62
CA ARG A 320 1.17 8.33 12.73
C ARG A 320 1.27 9.62 13.52
N LEU A 321 2.34 10.35 13.28
CA LEU A 321 2.57 11.70 13.80
C LEU A 321 2.54 12.68 12.61
N ARG A 322 1.73 13.74 12.70
CA ARG A 322 1.60 14.79 11.68
C ARG A 322 2.25 16.11 12.10
#